data_6fccfac299102838715001ba12ac8624
#
_entry.id   6fccfac299102838715001ba12ac8624
#
_cell.length_a   1.000
_cell.length_b   1.000
_cell.length_c   1.000
_cell.angle_alpha   90.00
_cell.angle_beta   90.00
_cell.angle_gamma   90.00
#
_symmetry.space_group_name_H-M   'P 1'
#
loop_
_entity.id
_entity.type
_entity.pdbx_description
1 polymer ?
#
loop_
_entity_poly.entity_id
_entity_poly.type
_entity_poly.pdbx_seq_one_letter_code
_entity_poly.pdbx_strand_id
1 'polypeptide(L)'
;MEEKTYLKWHNKVGYGSGDIAGNVVYAFLSSFVMIYLTNTIGLNSGIIGTLIAVSKLFDGITDIFFGTMIDRTKSKMGKARPWMFYGFFGCAITLYGVFAIPTNMGKTAQYAWFFICYTLLNAVFYTANNIAYAALTSLVTKNSKERVQMGSFRFMFSFGTNLAIQSITVGAVELLGNGAAAWRIIALIYCVIGIITNTLAVFSVKELPEEELKSNGPMGIEDDKLSFKQTVKLLFENKYFSMICVIYILQQLRAAMVNVGIFFMTYVLLNKNLFGVFSWANNIPLIIALAITPMLVAKANGMYKLNKYSYVFASFSRLLVVFAGYMGSIPLMLLFIAMTSLGEGPWQGDMSAVIAQCSEYTYLKSGKRIDGSMFSCTSMGIKLGGGIGIALSGWLLDISGYINMDNAVQPASCIKMMYFMYLWLPFIFDIIITVILSFLNVEGANSELIENMQES
;
A
#
# COMPACT_ATOMS: atom_id res chain seq x y z
N MET A 1 -3.14 -28.04 23.78
CA MET A 1 -1.73 -27.79 24.11
C MET A 1 -1.46 -26.28 23.96
N GLU A 2 -0.90 -25.65 25.00
CA GLU A 2 -0.47 -24.25 24.86
C GLU A 2 0.68 -24.19 23.86
N GLU A 3 0.52 -23.35 22.81
CA GLU A 3 1.59 -23.13 21.84
C GLU A 3 2.79 -22.46 22.51
N LYS A 4 4.01 -22.94 22.26
CA LYS A 4 5.26 -22.37 22.78
C LYS A 4 5.34 -20.87 22.45
N THR A 5 5.64 -20.05 23.45
CA THR A 5 5.84 -18.61 23.29
C THR A 5 7.31 -18.34 22.95
N TYR A 6 7.59 -17.65 21.86
CA TYR A 6 8.94 -17.33 21.38
C TYR A 6 9.32 -15.87 21.63
N LEU A 7 8.34 -14.97 21.62
CA LEU A 7 8.57 -13.53 21.61
C LEU A 7 7.93 -12.82 22.80
N LYS A 8 8.72 -12.00 23.47
CA LYS A 8 8.23 -11.08 24.50
C LYS A 8 7.52 -9.89 23.85
N TRP A 9 6.74 -9.12 24.63
CA TRP A 9 5.99 -7.97 24.15
C TRP A 9 6.90 -6.93 23.43
N HIS A 10 8.03 -6.58 24.03
CA HIS A 10 8.97 -5.61 23.44
C HIS A 10 9.59 -6.08 22.13
N ASN A 11 9.75 -7.40 21.91
CA ASN A 11 10.21 -7.93 20.63
C ASN A 11 9.17 -7.69 19.52
N LYS A 12 7.88 -7.88 19.83
CA LYS A 12 6.76 -7.69 18.88
C LYS A 12 6.61 -6.21 18.50
N VAL A 13 6.69 -5.31 19.48
CA VAL A 13 6.66 -3.85 19.26
C VAL A 13 7.87 -3.40 18.45
N GLY A 14 9.07 -3.85 18.87
CA GLY A 14 10.30 -3.52 18.16
C GLY A 14 10.30 -4.03 16.71
N TYR A 15 9.81 -5.26 16.47
CA TYR A 15 9.62 -5.76 15.11
C TYR A 15 8.66 -4.84 14.31
N GLY A 16 7.52 -4.47 14.89
CA GLY A 16 6.54 -3.59 14.26
C GLY A 16 7.11 -2.24 13.82
N SER A 17 8.15 -1.72 14.51
CA SER A 17 8.79 -0.44 14.15
C SER A 17 9.44 -0.44 12.74
N GLY A 18 9.66 -1.61 12.14
CA GLY A 18 10.09 -1.72 10.74
C GLY A 18 9.09 -1.14 9.75
N ASP A 19 7.80 -1.12 10.08
CA ASP A 19 6.79 -0.46 9.26
C ASP A 19 6.86 1.08 9.34
N ILE A 20 7.44 1.65 10.41
CA ILE A 20 7.79 3.07 10.42
C ILE A 20 8.81 3.34 9.32
N ALA A 21 9.89 2.56 9.27
CA ALA A 21 10.92 2.69 8.25
C ALA A 21 10.37 2.53 6.82
N GLY A 22 9.58 1.47 6.60
CA GLY A 22 8.96 1.21 5.30
C GLY A 22 8.02 2.33 4.85
N ASN A 23 7.19 2.84 5.76
CA ASN A 23 6.22 3.89 5.43
C ASN A 23 6.82 5.29 5.33
N VAL A 24 7.91 5.58 6.05
CA VAL A 24 8.70 6.81 5.82
C VAL A 24 9.14 6.88 4.35
N VAL A 25 9.55 5.78 3.75
CA VAL A 25 9.90 5.74 2.32
C VAL A 25 8.63 5.81 1.46
N TYR A 26 7.71 4.87 1.66
CA TYR A 26 6.55 4.70 0.78
C TYR A 26 5.58 5.88 0.81
N ALA A 27 5.18 6.35 2.00
CA ALA A 27 4.23 7.46 2.14
C ALA A 27 4.83 8.78 1.65
N PHE A 28 6.11 9.02 1.92
CA PHE A 28 6.79 10.23 1.46
C PHE A 28 6.90 10.27 -0.08
N LEU A 29 7.28 9.17 -0.71
CA LEU A 29 7.31 9.08 -2.18
C LEU A 29 5.92 9.22 -2.77
N SER A 30 4.97 8.41 -2.33
CA SER A 30 3.64 8.36 -2.95
C SER A 30 2.86 9.68 -2.84
N SER A 31 3.07 10.42 -1.75
CA SER A 31 2.37 11.68 -1.51
C SER A 31 3.08 12.91 -2.08
N PHE A 32 4.41 12.93 -2.08
CA PHE A 32 5.14 14.18 -2.29
C PHE A 32 6.14 14.17 -3.47
N VAL A 33 6.50 13.01 -4.03
CA VAL A 33 7.50 12.98 -5.12
C VAL A 33 7.03 13.74 -6.34
N MET A 34 5.76 13.63 -6.70
CA MET A 34 5.21 14.31 -7.89
C MET A 34 5.25 15.82 -7.72
N ILE A 35 4.74 16.35 -6.58
CA ILE A 35 4.71 17.78 -6.33
C ILE A 35 6.12 18.38 -6.18
N TYR A 36 7.06 17.64 -5.57
CA TYR A 36 8.46 18.06 -5.50
C TYR A 36 9.08 18.20 -6.89
N LEU A 37 8.92 17.18 -7.73
CA LEU A 37 9.51 17.18 -9.07
C LEU A 37 8.88 18.22 -10.00
N THR A 38 7.57 18.42 -9.90
CA THR A 38 6.87 19.41 -10.72
C THR A 38 7.07 20.83 -10.24
N ASN A 39 6.74 21.11 -8.98
CA ASN A 39 6.69 22.47 -8.47
C ASN A 39 8.08 23.01 -8.08
N THR A 40 8.91 22.16 -7.44
CA THR A 40 10.21 22.61 -6.93
C THR A 40 11.30 22.48 -7.97
N ILE A 41 11.36 21.38 -8.72
CA ILE A 41 12.39 21.15 -9.74
C ILE A 41 11.93 21.64 -11.13
N GLY A 42 10.61 21.75 -11.37
CA GLY A 42 10.04 22.22 -12.61
C GLY A 42 10.14 21.20 -13.76
N LEU A 43 9.99 19.90 -13.45
CA LEU A 43 9.97 18.80 -14.42
C LEU A 43 8.54 18.55 -14.89
N ASN A 44 8.40 18.06 -16.13
CA ASN A 44 7.10 17.74 -16.73
C ASN A 44 6.46 16.53 -16.04
N SER A 45 5.20 16.66 -15.61
CA SER A 45 4.47 15.63 -14.86
C SER A 45 4.19 14.37 -15.69
N GLY A 46 3.96 14.48 -16.99
CA GLY A 46 3.73 13.35 -17.88
C GLY A 46 4.98 12.49 -18.04
N ILE A 47 6.15 13.13 -18.20
CA ILE A 47 7.43 12.42 -18.28
C ILE A 47 7.72 11.70 -16.95
N ILE A 48 7.51 12.40 -15.82
CA ILE A 48 7.70 11.80 -14.49
C ILE A 48 6.80 10.57 -14.31
N GLY A 49 5.51 10.69 -14.65
CA GLY A 49 4.56 9.59 -14.58
C GLY A 49 5.01 8.38 -15.41
N THR A 50 5.51 8.61 -16.62
CA THR A 50 6.05 7.57 -17.51
C THR A 50 7.28 6.90 -16.91
N LEU A 51 8.24 7.67 -16.36
CA LEU A 51 9.43 7.13 -15.73
C LEU A 51 9.08 6.25 -14.51
N ILE A 52 8.10 6.68 -13.71
CA ILE A 52 7.61 5.89 -12.57
C ILE A 52 6.96 4.59 -13.05
N ALA A 53 6.11 4.65 -14.10
CA ALA A 53 5.48 3.46 -14.67
C ALA A 53 6.52 2.45 -15.18
N VAL A 54 7.53 2.93 -15.91
CA VAL A 54 8.63 2.08 -16.40
C VAL A 54 9.42 1.48 -15.24
N SER A 55 9.72 2.26 -14.20
CA SER A 55 10.40 1.75 -13.00
C SER A 55 9.62 0.60 -12.34
N LYS A 56 8.29 0.69 -12.30
CA LYS A 56 7.43 -0.35 -11.71
C LYS A 56 7.45 -1.69 -12.45
N LEU A 57 7.83 -1.72 -13.73
CA LEU A 57 8.00 -2.98 -14.47
C LEU A 57 9.17 -3.82 -13.92
N PHE A 58 10.19 -3.20 -13.34
CA PHE A 58 11.31 -3.89 -12.74
C PHE A 58 10.95 -4.54 -11.39
N ASP A 59 9.97 -4.01 -10.65
CA ASP A 59 9.61 -4.50 -9.32
C ASP A 59 9.21 -5.99 -9.33
N GLY A 60 8.45 -6.43 -10.35
CA GLY A 60 8.02 -7.82 -10.45
C GLY A 60 9.15 -8.83 -10.65
N ILE A 61 10.20 -8.43 -11.40
CA ILE A 61 11.37 -9.27 -11.66
C ILE A 61 12.26 -9.34 -10.42
N THR A 62 12.48 -8.20 -9.79
CA THR A 62 13.37 -8.10 -8.63
C THR A 62 12.80 -8.78 -7.39
N ASP A 63 11.48 -8.88 -7.24
CA ASP A 63 10.86 -9.63 -6.14
C ASP A 63 11.25 -11.10 -6.12
N ILE A 64 11.15 -11.77 -7.28
CA ILE A 64 11.52 -13.19 -7.41
C ILE A 64 13.01 -13.36 -7.13
N PHE A 65 13.81 -12.44 -7.67
CA PHE A 65 15.26 -12.46 -7.47
C PHE A 65 15.62 -12.33 -5.99
N PHE A 66 15.13 -11.29 -5.29
CA PHE A 66 15.45 -11.07 -3.88
C PHE A 66 14.86 -12.13 -2.96
N GLY A 67 13.65 -12.64 -3.23
CA GLY A 67 13.08 -13.77 -2.50
C GLY A 67 14.01 -14.98 -2.51
N THR A 68 14.50 -15.35 -3.71
CA THR A 68 15.45 -16.46 -3.86
C THR A 68 16.80 -16.20 -3.18
N MET A 69 17.29 -14.96 -3.25
CA MET A 69 18.57 -14.59 -2.61
C MET A 69 18.48 -14.66 -1.09
N ILE A 70 17.38 -14.20 -0.50
CA ILE A 70 17.12 -14.26 0.95
C ILE A 70 17.09 -15.70 1.42
N ASP A 71 16.38 -16.59 0.72
CA ASP A 71 16.27 -18.00 1.07
C ASP A 71 17.61 -18.73 1.06
N ARG A 72 18.52 -18.34 0.15
CA ARG A 72 19.88 -18.90 0.02
C ARG A 72 20.91 -18.26 0.95
N THR A 73 20.56 -17.19 1.63
CA THR A 73 21.49 -16.46 2.50
C THR A 73 21.85 -17.27 3.74
N LYS A 74 23.15 -17.40 4.00
CA LYS A 74 23.71 -17.98 5.20
C LYS A 74 24.60 -16.95 5.89
N SER A 75 24.12 -16.39 7.01
CA SER A 75 24.90 -15.40 7.76
C SER A 75 24.77 -15.58 9.26
N LYS A 76 25.70 -14.99 10.02
CA LYS A 76 25.63 -14.96 11.49
C LYS A 76 24.41 -14.19 12.02
N MET A 77 23.83 -13.32 11.22
CA MET A 77 22.61 -12.57 11.56
C MET A 77 21.32 -13.34 11.22
N GLY A 78 21.38 -14.43 10.48
CA GLY A 78 20.24 -15.17 9.93
C GLY A 78 20.11 -14.99 8.42
N LYS A 79 18.92 -15.33 7.87
CA LYS A 79 18.62 -15.25 6.43
C LYS A 79 18.08 -13.88 6.01
N ALA A 80 17.10 -13.36 6.73
CA ALA A 80 16.36 -12.14 6.37
C ALA A 80 16.98 -10.87 6.99
N ARG A 81 17.45 -10.94 8.25
CA ARG A 81 17.95 -9.78 8.98
C ARG A 81 19.09 -9.00 8.30
N PRO A 82 20.09 -9.62 7.64
CA PRO A 82 21.13 -8.86 6.95
C PRO A 82 20.56 -8.06 5.76
N TRP A 83 19.60 -8.60 5.02
CA TRP A 83 18.95 -7.90 3.91
C TRP A 83 18.14 -6.70 4.39
N MET A 84 17.44 -6.81 5.53
CA MET A 84 16.80 -5.66 6.15
C MET A 84 17.80 -4.60 6.57
N PHE A 85 18.86 -5.01 7.28
CA PHE A 85 19.83 -4.07 7.84
C PHE A 85 20.59 -3.31 6.74
N TYR A 86 21.29 -4.02 5.86
CA TYR A 86 22.09 -3.39 4.81
C TYR A 86 21.21 -2.79 3.70
N GLY A 87 20.10 -3.43 3.35
CA GLY A 87 19.16 -2.94 2.35
C GLY A 87 18.60 -1.57 2.68
N PHE A 88 18.33 -1.29 3.96
CA PHE A 88 17.77 0.00 4.34
C PHE A 88 18.78 1.16 4.23
N PHE A 89 20.06 0.95 4.37
CA PHE A 89 21.05 1.98 4.04
C PHE A 89 21.00 2.37 2.55
N GLY A 90 20.83 1.39 1.67
CA GLY A 90 20.59 1.65 0.25
C GLY A 90 19.27 2.43 0.02
N CYS A 91 18.19 2.08 0.74
CA CYS A 91 16.94 2.85 0.72
C CYS A 91 17.17 4.31 1.12
N ALA A 92 17.89 4.55 2.21
CA ALA A 92 18.14 5.90 2.70
C ALA A 92 18.96 6.75 1.71
N ILE A 93 20.04 6.19 1.17
CA ILE A 93 20.89 6.87 0.18
C ILE A 93 20.07 7.22 -1.07
N THR A 94 19.31 6.27 -1.59
CA THR A 94 18.53 6.48 -2.83
C THR A 94 17.30 7.35 -2.60
N LEU A 95 16.64 7.26 -1.42
CA LEU A 95 15.57 8.18 -1.04
C LEU A 95 16.08 9.62 -0.98
N TYR A 96 17.21 9.84 -0.30
CA TYR A 96 17.86 11.15 -0.30
C TYR A 96 18.19 11.60 -1.73
N GLY A 97 18.72 10.72 -2.58
CA GLY A 97 19.02 11.00 -3.98
C GLY A 97 17.81 11.46 -4.79
N VAL A 98 16.63 10.88 -4.56
CA VAL A 98 15.38 11.30 -5.22
C VAL A 98 15.01 12.76 -4.89
N PHE A 99 15.21 13.19 -3.64
CA PHE A 99 14.92 14.55 -3.20
C PHE A 99 16.13 15.51 -3.24
N ALA A 100 17.28 15.04 -3.65
CA ALA A 100 18.51 15.82 -3.77
C ALA A 100 18.97 16.00 -5.23
N ILE A 101 18.02 16.13 -6.16
CA ILE A 101 18.34 16.38 -7.58
C ILE A 101 19.13 17.68 -7.70
N PRO A 102 20.29 17.67 -8.38
CA PRO A 102 21.06 18.89 -8.62
C PRO A 102 20.30 19.85 -9.53
N THR A 103 20.07 21.06 -9.06
CA THR A 103 19.29 22.09 -9.78
C THR A 103 20.07 22.76 -10.92
N ASN A 104 21.40 22.62 -10.90
CA ASN A 104 22.30 23.19 -11.93
C ASN A 104 22.48 22.29 -13.16
N MET A 105 21.90 21.09 -13.16
CA MET A 105 21.93 20.18 -14.30
C MET A 105 20.85 20.49 -15.30
N GLY A 106 21.09 20.15 -16.58
CA GLY A 106 20.07 20.21 -17.62
C GLY A 106 18.89 19.25 -17.34
N LYS A 107 17.69 19.57 -17.86
CA LYS A 107 16.46 18.79 -17.61
C LYS A 107 16.60 17.29 -17.88
N THR A 108 17.24 16.92 -18.98
CA THR A 108 17.49 15.49 -19.32
C THR A 108 18.30 14.77 -18.26
N ALA A 109 19.35 15.42 -17.73
CA ALA A 109 20.16 14.84 -16.66
C ALA A 109 19.37 14.74 -15.34
N GLN A 110 18.47 15.68 -15.05
CA GLN A 110 17.59 15.64 -13.89
C GLN A 110 16.59 14.47 -13.98
N TYR A 111 15.99 14.21 -15.16
CA TYR A 111 15.14 13.04 -15.39
C TYR A 111 15.91 11.73 -15.24
N ALA A 112 17.13 11.64 -15.80
CA ALA A 112 17.97 10.45 -15.67
C ALA A 112 18.36 10.21 -14.20
N TRP A 113 18.76 11.25 -13.48
CA TRP A 113 19.06 11.18 -12.04
C TRP A 113 17.87 10.65 -11.24
N PHE A 114 16.70 11.26 -11.46
CA PHE A 114 15.46 10.82 -10.81
C PHE A 114 15.17 9.35 -11.11
N PHE A 115 15.19 8.95 -12.38
CA PHE A 115 14.88 7.60 -12.80
C PHE A 115 15.80 6.55 -12.17
N ILE A 116 17.12 6.83 -12.15
CA ILE A 116 18.10 5.93 -11.55
C ILE A 116 17.87 5.80 -10.04
N CYS A 117 17.80 6.93 -9.32
CA CYS A 117 17.59 6.91 -7.87
C CYS A 117 16.25 6.27 -7.49
N TYR A 118 15.17 6.59 -8.21
CA TYR A 118 13.83 6.06 -7.95
C TYR A 118 13.75 4.55 -8.23
N THR A 119 14.36 4.09 -9.33
CA THR A 119 14.38 2.66 -9.69
C THR A 119 15.23 1.85 -8.72
N LEU A 120 16.43 2.33 -8.37
CA LEU A 120 17.28 1.67 -7.36
C LEU A 120 16.56 1.62 -6.00
N LEU A 121 15.89 2.70 -5.62
CA LEU A 121 15.13 2.73 -4.37
C LEU A 121 14.03 1.67 -4.36
N ASN A 122 13.13 1.68 -5.32
CA ASN A 122 11.96 0.81 -5.32
C ASN A 122 12.29 -0.62 -5.71
N ALA A 123 12.95 -0.82 -6.89
CA ALA A 123 13.15 -2.14 -7.45
C ALA A 123 14.29 -2.93 -6.80
N VAL A 124 15.22 -2.26 -6.10
CA VAL A 124 16.37 -2.96 -5.49
C VAL A 124 16.27 -2.92 -3.97
N PHE A 125 16.52 -1.76 -3.38
CA PHE A 125 16.73 -1.67 -1.93
C PHE A 125 15.44 -1.83 -1.12
N TYR A 126 14.36 -1.15 -1.51
CA TYR A 126 13.08 -1.26 -0.82
C TYR A 126 12.47 -2.66 -0.99
N THR A 127 12.55 -3.23 -2.20
CA THR A 127 12.09 -4.60 -2.47
C THR A 127 12.86 -5.62 -1.62
N ALA A 128 14.19 -5.54 -1.58
CA ALA A 128 15.03 -6.44 -0.77
C ALA A 128 14.68 -6.33 0.73
N ASN A 129 14.55 -5.10 1.24
CA ASN A 129 14.19 -4.85 2.63
C ASN A 129 12.78 -5.36 2.96
N ASN A 130 11.79 -5.05 2.13
CA ASN A 130 10.38 -5.39 2.38
C ASN A 130 10.12 -6.90 2.32
N ILE A 131 10.73 -7.62 1.35
CA ILE A 131 10.62 -9.08 1.26
C ILE A 131 11.27 -9.74 2.48
N ALA A 132 12.46 -9.29 2.86
CA ALA A 132 13.16 -9.80 4.04
C ALA A 132 12.35 -9.54 5.33
N TYR A 133 11.74 -8.36 5.45
CA TYR A 133 10.90 -8.02 6.59
C TYR A 133 9.64 -8.89 6.66
N ALA A 134 8.99 -9.17 5.53
CA ALA A 134 7.85 -10.08 5.47
C ALA A 134 8.26 -11.52 5.84
N ALA A 135 9.37 -12.01 5.28
CA ALA A 135 9.90 -13.35 5.57
C ALA A 135 10.26 -13.52 7.05
N LEU A 136 10.79 -12.47 7.70
CA LEU A 136 11.20 -12.50 9.09
C LEU A 136 10.06 -12.90 10.04
N THR A 137 8.80 -12.57 9.74
CA THR A 137 7.63 -12.98 10.53
C THR A 137 7.56 -14.51 10.73
N SER A 138 7.86 -15.28 9.69
CA SER A 138 7.84 -16.74 9.73
C SER A 138 9.10 -17.34 10.32
N LEU A 139 10.22 -16.61 10.30
CA LEU A 139 11.53 -17.07 10.76
C LEU A 139 11.74 -16.87 12.26
N VAL A 140 10.97 -16.00 12.93
CA VAL A 140 11.17 -15.67 14.36
C VAL A 140 10.20 -16.37 15.29
N THR A 141 9.08 -16.88 14.80
CA THR A 141 8.10 -17.62 15.63
C THR A 141 7.27 -18.60 14.80
N LYS A 142 6.93 -19.73 15.43
CA LYS A 142 5.95 -20.69 14.90
C LYS A 142 4.54 -20.49 15.47
N ASN A 143 4.42 -19.67 16.52
CA ASN A 143 3.15 -19.44 17.22
C ASN A 143 2.26 -18.51 16.38
N SER A 144 1.11 -19.02 15.96
CA SER A 144 0.14 -18.26 15.16
C SER A 144 -0.38 -16.99 15.84
N LYS A 145 -0.60 -17.03 17.16
CA LYS A 145 -1.06 -15.86 17.93
C LYS A 145 -0.01 -14.75 17.92
N GLU A 146 1.28 -15.13 18.05
CA GLU A 146 2.37 -14.15 17.99
C GLU A 146 2.50 -13.50 16.62
N ARG A 147 2.35 -14.28 15.52
CA ARG A 147 2.34 -13.74 14.15
C ARG A 147 1.22 -12.72 13.95
N VAL A 148 0.01 -13.01 14.46
CA VAL A 148 -1.11 -12.07 14.41
C VAL A 148 -0.80 -10.78 15.20
N GLN A 149 -0.22 -10.91 16.41
CA GLN A 149 0.17 -9.75 17.21
C GLN A 149 1.26 -8.91 16.52
N MET A 150 2.27 -9.56 15.92
CA MET A 150 3.28 -8.86 15.11
C MET A 150 2.64 -8.08 13.95
N GLY A 151 1.71 -8.70 13.23
CA GLY A 151 0.93 -8.04 12.17
C GLY A 151 0.15 -6.83 12.68
N SER A 152 -0.50 -6.94 13.84
CA SER A 152 -1.26 -5.83 14.44
C SER A 152 -0.35 -4.63 14.78
N PHE A 153 0.83 -4.85 15.35
CA PHE A 153 1.79 -3.77 15.61
C PHE A 153 2.29 -3.14 14.29
N ARG A 154 2.54 -3.96 13.27
CA ARG A 154 2.90 -3.47 11.94
C ARG A 154 1.85 -2.50 11.40
N PHE A 155 0.57 -2.89 11.40
CA PHE A 155 -0.52 -2.04 10.93
C PHE A 155 -0.62 -0.74 11.72
N MET A 156 -0.53 -0.78 13.06
CA MET A 156 -0.58 0.43 13.87
C MET A 156 0.54 1.41 13.52
N PHE A 157 1.77 0.93 13.39
CA PHE A 157 2.90 1.79 13.02
C PHE A 157 2.80 2.27 11.57
N SER A 158 2.34 1.43 10.65
CA SER A 158 2.13 1.80 9.25
C SER A 158 1.13 2.96 9.11
N PHE A 159 -0.05 2.83 9.72
CA PHE A 159 -1.07 3.89 9.68
C PHE A 159 -0.63 5.15 10.40
N GLY A 160 -0.04 5.01 11.59
CA GLY A 160 0.46 6.15 12.36
C GLY A 160 1.53 6.93 11.61
N THR A 161 2.47 6.23 10.97
CA THR A 161 3.54 6.86 10.17
C THR A 161 2.99 7.55 8.93
N ASN A 162 2.10 6.89 8.21
CA ASN A 162 1.47 7.47 7.02
C ASN A 162 0.76 8.79 7.37
N LEU A 163 -0.02 8.77 8.44
CA LEU A 163 -0.73 9.94 8.94
C LEU A 163 0.24 11.07 9.34
N ALA A 164 1.32 10.73 10.07
CA ALA A 164 2.33 11.71 10.48
C ALA A 164 3.04 12.34 9.27
N ILE A 165 3.47 11.54 8.30
CA ILE A 165 4.13 12.02 7.07
C ILE A 165 3.21 12.98 6.30
N GLN A 166 1.95 12.60 6.08
CA GLN A 166 1.01 13.45 5.33
C GLN A 166 0.64 14.74 6.08
N SER A 167 0.64 14.71 7.40
CA SER A 167 0.28 15.88 8.22
C SER A 167 1.43 16.86 8.40
N ILE A 168 2.66 16.37 8.57
CA ILE A 168 3.80 17.20 9.01
C ILE A 168 4.62 17.71 7.83
N THR A 169 4.74 16.95 6.74
CA THR A 169 5.72 17.23 5.67
C THR A 169 5.54 18.60 5.05
N VAL A 170 4.31 18.98 4.69
CA VAL A 170 4.05 20.27 4.01
C VAL A 170 4.43 21.43 4.91
N GLY A 171 3.95 21.44 6.17
CA GLY A 171 4.27 22.49 7.13
C GLY A 171 5.77 22.56 7.46
N ALA A 172 6.44 21.40 7.54
CA ALA A 172 7.88 21.38 7.79
C ALA A 172 8.68 21.94 6.60
N VAL A 173 8.28 21.65 5.36
CA VAL A 173 8.89 22.23 4.16
C VAL A 173 8.68 23.75 4.11
N GLU A 174 7.49 24.24 4.50
CA GLU A 174 7.21 25.67 4.61
C GLU A 174 8.10 26.37 5.66
N LEU A 175 8.19 25.79 6.85
CA LEU A 175 9.03 26.33 7.94
C LEU A 175 10.52 26.40 7.57
N LEU A 176 10.99 25.51 6.69
CA LEU A 176 12.36 25.50 6.18
C LEU A 176 12.56 26.42 4.96
N GLY A 177 11.58 27.25 4.62
CA GLY A 177 11.68 28.27 3.58
C GLY A 177 11.34 27.79 2.17
N ASN A 178 10.70 26.63 2.03
CA ASN A 178 10.35 26.02 0.74
C ASN A 178 11.59 25.71 -0.16
N GLY A 179 11.36 25.27 -1.37
CA GLY A 179 12.41 25.00 -2.34
C GLY A 179 13.20 23.71 -2.12
N ALA A 180 14.17 23.44 -2.99
CA ALA A 180 14.90 22.16 -3.05
C ALA A 180 15.70 21.87 -1.76
N ALA A 181 16.22 22.89 -1.08
CA ALA A 181 16.98 22.72 0.16
C ALA A 181 16.09 22.20 1.31
N ALA A 182 14.87 22.72 1.43
CA ALA A 182 13.90 22.26 2.43
C ALA A 182 13.54 20.78 2.23
N TRP A 183 13.25 20.37 1.00
CA TRP A 183 12.97 18.98 0.67
C TRP A 183 14.13 18.03 0.98
N ARG A 184 15.37 18.46 0.71
CA ARG A 184 16.58 17.68 1.05
C ARG A 184 16.71 17.45 2.56
N ILE A 185 16.48 18.50 3.36
CA ILE A 185 16.54 18.41 4.83
C ILE A 185 15.47 17.44 5.35
N ILE A 186 14.22 17.56 4.87
CA ILE A 186 13.13 16.64 5.26
C ILE A 186 13.46 15.21 4.85
N ALA A 187 13.93 14.98 3.63
CA ALA A 187 14.35 13.66 3.18
C ALA A 187 15.46 13.07 4.07
N LEU A 188 16.44 13.90 4.47
CA LEU A 188 17.51 13.47 5.37
C LEU A 188 16.96 13.09 6.76
N ILE A 189 16.07 13.88 7.33
CA ILE A 189 15.42 13.58 8.62
C ILE A 189 14.68 12.22 8.51
N TYR A 190 13.91 12.02 7.46
CA TYR A 190 13.19 10.77 7.24
C TYR A 190 14.12 9.57 7.01
N CYS A 191 15.24 9.76 6.31
CA CYS A 191 16.28 8.72 6.19
C CYS A 191 16.82 8.31 7.56
N VAL A 192 17.12 9.28 8.43
CA VAL A 192 17.64 9.01 9.79
C VAL A 192 16.60 8.26 10.63
N ILE A 193 15.35 8.73 10.64
CA ILE A 193 14.24 8.05 11.34
C ILE A 193 14.11 6.60 10.83
N GLY A 194 14.12 6.42 9.51
CA GLY A 194 14.00 5.12 8.90
C GLY A 194 15.17 4.17 9.26
N ILE A 195 16.42 4.65 9.24
CA ILE A 195 17.59 3.86 9.66
C ILE A 195 17.46 3.43 11.12
N ILE A 196 17.09 4.34 12.01
CA ILE A 196 16.93 4.04 13.45
C ILE A 196 15.84 3.00 13.66
N THR A 197 14.65 3.18 13.08
CA THR A 197 13.51 2.29 13.30
C THR A 197 13.68 0.95 12.61
N ASN A 198 14.27 0.90 11.41
CA ASN A 198 14.63 -0.36 10.76
C ASN A 198 15.69 -1.14 11.56
N THR A 199 16.71 -0.46 12.06
CA THR A 199 17.74 -1.07 12.91
C THR A 199 17.12 -1.64 14.17
N LEU A 200 16.23 -0.90 14.83
CA LEU A 200 15.48 -1.36 16.00
C LEU A 200 14.70 -2.62 15.66
N ALA A 201 14.00 -2.67 14.53
CA ALA A 201 13.22 -3.83 14.12
C ALA A 201 14.11 -5.07 13.89
N VAL A 202 15.26 -4.90 13.22
CA VAL A 202 16.22 -5.98 12.95
C VAL A 202 16.78 -6.60 14.23
N PHE A 203 17.13 -5.77 15.22
CA PHE A 203 17.75 -6.25 16.45
C PHE A 203 16.77 -6.60 17.57
N SER A 204 15.50 -6.22 17.44
CA SER A 204 14.44 -6.59 18.38
C SER A 204 14.08 -8.08 18.36
N VAL A 205 14.33 -8.77 17.26
CA VAL A 205 13.99 -10.19 17.09
C VAL A 205 15.21 -10.98 16.60
N LYS A 206 15.18 -12.28 16.86
CA LYS A 206 16.22 -13.21 16.41
C LYS A 206 15.57 -14.36 15.66
N GLU A 207 16.13 -14.71 14.51
CA GLU A 207 15.67 -15.86 13.73
C GLU A 207 15.89 -17.16 14.48
N LEU A 208 14.95 -18.09 14.37
CA LEU A 208 15.06 -19.43 14.95
C LEU A 208 16.12 -20.27 14.23
N PRO A 209 16.80 -21.21 14.93
CA PRO A 209 17.69 -22.15 14.27
C PRO A 209 17.00 -22.97 13.20
N GLU A 210 17.73 -23.34 12.13
CA GLU A 210 17.17 -24.13 11.02
C GLU A 210 16.57 -25.46 11.48
N GLU A 211 17.17 -26.09 12.48
CA GLU A 211 16.69 -27.35 13.08
C GLU A 211 15.30 -27.17 13.68
N GLU A 212 15.06 -26.06 14.38
CA GLU A 212 13.77 -25.74 14.98
C GLU A 212 12.75 -25.34 13.92
N LEU A 213 13.16 -24.70 12.83
CA LEU A 213 12.27 -24.35 11.71
C LEU A 213 11.79 -25.59 10.93
N LYS A 214 12.65 -26.62 10.80
CA LYS A 214 12.33 -27.86 10.08
C LYS A 214 11.52 -28.85 10.89
N SER A 215 11.55 -28.79 12.22
CA SER A 215 11.05 -29.85 13.10
C SER A 215 9.53 -29.98 13.22
N ASN A 216 8.70 -29.17 12.56
CA ASN A 216 7.25 -29.38 12.44
C ASN A 216 6.67 -28.60 11.27
N GLY A 217 6.89 -29.06 10.06
CA GLY A 217 5.91 -28.82 9.02
C GLY A 217 4.58 -29.46 9.45
N PRO A 218 3.40 -28.95 9.12
CA PRO A 218 2.16 -29.66 9.36
C PRO A 218 2.30 -31.05 8.73
N MET A 219 2.17 -32.09 9.59
CA MET A 219 2.21 -33.47 9.13
C MET A 219 1.18 -33.67 8.02
N GLY A 220 1.61 -34.07 6.85
CA GLY A 220 0.80 -34.84 5.94
C GLY A 220 -0.11 -34.10 4.98
N ILE A 221 0.30 -32.94 4.47
CA ILE A 221 -0.13 -32.54 3.13
C ILE A 221 1.10 -32.75 2.26
N GLU A 222 1.15 -33.86 1.51
CA GLU A 222 1.98 -33.94 0.32
C GLU A 222 1.57 -32.74 -0.52
N ASP A 223 2.42 -31.71 -0.55
CA ASP A 223 2.37 -30.68 -1.56
C ASP A 223 2.52 -31.43 -2.90
N ASP A 224 1.39 -31.76 -3.49
CA ASP A 224 1.35 -32.09 -4.90
C ASP A 224 2.04 -30.92 -5.57
N LYS A 225 3.29 -31.14 -6.00
CA LYS A 225 4.16 -30.06 -6.53
C LYS A 225 3.53 -29.54 -7.81
N LEU A 226 2.51 -28.70 -7.65
CA LEU A 226 1.85 -28.04 -8.75
C LEU A 226 2.91 -27.26 -9.54
N SER A 227 2.99 -27.53 -10.83
CA SER A 227 3.80 -26.70 -11.71
C SER A 227 3.31 -25.25 -11.63
N PHE A 228 4.22 -24.29 -11.71
CA PHE A 228 3.89 -22.84 -11.74
C PHE A 228 2.76 -22.54 -12.76
N LYS A 229 2.81 -23.16 -13.95
CA LYS A 229 1.76 -23.02 -14.98
C LYS A 229 0.39 -23.54 -14.51
N GLN A 230 0.35 -24.62 -13.75
CA GLN A 230 -0.90 -25.17 -13.20
C GLN A 230 -1.45 -24.27 -12.09
N THR A 231 -0.59 -23.74 -11.23
CA THR A 231 -1.00 -22.79 -10.18
C THR A 231 -1.61 -21.53 -10.80
N VAL A 232 -0.94 -20.93 -11.78
CA VAL A 232 -1.45 -19.76 -12.50
C VAL A 232 -2.79 -20.04 -13.17
N LYS A 233 -2.92 -21.21 -13.80
CA LYS A 233 -4.19 -21.64 -14.42
C LYS A 233 -5.31 -21.72 -13.39
N LEU A 234 -5.11 -22.39 -12.26
CA LEU A 234 -6.09 -22.51 -11.17
C LEU A 234 -6.48 -21.14 -10.57
N LEU A 235 -5.53 -20.21 -10.44
CA LEU A 235 -5.82 -18.85 -9.96
C LEU A 235 -6.77 -18.12 -10.90
N PHE A 236 -6.51 -18.12 -12.21
CA PHE A 236 -7.34 -17.41 -13.18
C PHE A 236 -8.64 -18.15 -13.55
N GLU A 237 -8.74 -19.44 -13.31
CA GLU A 237 -10.01 -20.20 -13.40
C GLU A 237 -10.96 -19.84 -12.24
N ASN A 238 -10.43 -19.32 -11.12
CA ASN A 238 -11.24 -18.82 -10.02
C ASN A 238 -11.69 -17.37 -10.31
N LYS A 239 -12.97 -17.20 -10.70
CA LYS A 239 -13.56 -15.89 -10.97
C LYS A 239 -13.41 -14.90 -9.80
N TYR A 240 -13.48 -15.38 -8.55
CA TYR A 240 -13.35 -14.54 -7.36
C TYR A 240 -11.94 -14.00 -7.19
N PHE A 241 -10.90 -14.78 -7.53
CA PHE A 241 -9.52 -14.30 -7.58
C PHE A 241 -9.37 -13.11 -8.53
N SER A 242 -9.89 -13.24 -9.76
CA SER A 242 -9.84 -12.15 -10.74
C SER A 242 -10.58 -10.89 -10.27
N MET A 243 -11.75 -11.06 -9.63
CA MET A 243 -12.50 -9.94 -9.03
C MET A 243 -11.69 -9.22 -7.96
N ILE A 244 -11.04 -9.96 -7.05
CA ILE A 244 -10.21 -9.38 -5.99
C ILE A 244 -9.00 -8.65 -6.58
N CYS A 245 -8.33 -9.22 -7.60
CA CYS A 245 -7.24 -8.54 -8.29
C CYS A 245 -7.67 -7.17 -8.84
N VAL A 246 -8.83 -7.11 -9.49
CA VAL A 246 -9.37 -5.85 -10.04
C VAL A 246 -9.70 -4.87 -8.92
N ILE A 247 -10.31 -5.32 -7.82
CA ILE A 247 -10.59 -4.46 -6.66
C ILE A 247 -9.29 -3.86 -6.11
N TYR A 248 -8.23 -4.65 -5.92
CA TYR A 248 -6.94 -4.14 -5.45
C TYR A 248 -6.33 -3.10 -6.40
N ILE A 249 -6.38 -3.35 -7.71
CA ILE A 249 -5.91 -2.37 -8.71
C ILE A 249 -6.70 -1.07 -8.58
N LEU A 250 -8.03 -1.13 -8.53
CA LEU A 250 -8.89 0.05 -8.41
C LEU A 250 -8.65 0.81 -7.10
N GLN A 251 -8.42 0.10 -5.98
CA GLN A 251 -8.08 0.74 -4.71
C GLN A 251 -6.75 1.50 -4.78
N GLN A 252 -5.75 0.96 -5.47
CA GLN A 252 -4.47 1.65 -5.65
C GLN A 252 -4.59 2.85 -6.60
N LEU A 253 -5.37 2.73 -7.68
CA LEU A 253 -5.70 3.85 -8.56
C LEU A 253 -6.40 4.96 -7.79
N ARG A 254 -7.39 4.60 -6.96
CA ARG A 254 -8.09 5.54 -6.09
C ARG A 254 -7.14 6.21 -5.10
N ALA A 255 -6.26 5.45 -4.44
CA ALA A 255 -5.26 6.01 -3.52
C ALA A 255 -4.33 7.01 -4.21
N ALA A 256 -3.91 6.74 -5.45
CA ALA A 256 -3.12 7.68 -6.24
C ALA A 256 -3.88 8.97 -6.53
N MET A 257 -5.18 8.90 -6.85
CA MET A 257 -6.01 10.09 -7.06
C MET A 257 -6.24 10.88 -5.76
N VAL A 258 -6.38 10.21 -4.62
CA VAL A 258 -6.45 10.88 -3.30
C VAL A 258 -5.14 11.61 -2.99
N ASN A 259 -3.98 11.04 -3.36
CA ASN A 259 -2.69 11.72 -3.20
C ASN A 259 -2.55 12.98 -4.10
N VAL A 260 -3.23 13.03 -5.26
CA VAL A 260 -3.35 14.26 -6.06
C VAL A 260 -4.06 15.38 -5.28
N GLY A 261 -4.74 15.05 -4.21
CA GLY A 261 -5.37 16.01 -3.30
C GLY A 261 -4.45 17.13 -2.84
N ILE A 262 -3.13 16.91 -2.77
CA ILE A 262 -2.19 18.01 -2.47
C ILE A 262 -2.24 19.13 -3.51
N PHE A 263 -2.40 18.80 -4.79
CA PHE A 263 -2.57 19.80 -5.86
C PHE A 263 -3.94 20.49 -5.74
N PHE A 264 -4.99 19.71 -5.45
CA PHE A 264 -6.33 20.27 -5.22
C PHE A 264 -6.34 21.24 -4.02
N MET A 265 -5.72 20.89 -2.89
CA MET A 265 -5.60 21.76 -1.73
C MET A 265 -4.77 23.01 -2.06
N THR A 266 -3.70 22.88 -2.82
CA THR A 266 -2.80 23.99 -3.17
C THR A 266 -3.46 24.98 -4.13
N TYR A 267 -4.08 24.51 -5.20
CA TYR A 267 -4.52 25.36 -6.32
C TYR A 267 -6.02 25.62 -6.36
N VAL A 268 -6.83 24.77 -5.74
CA VAL A 268 -8.29 24.94 -5.68
C VAL A 268 -8.72 25.53 -4.34
N LEU A 269 -8.26 24.94 -3.22
CA LEU A 269 -8.57 25.42 -1.87
C LEU A 269 -7.59 26.47 -1.35
N LEU A 270 -6.52 26.77 -2.11
CA LEU A 270 -5.50 27.78 -1.82
C LEU A 270 -4.82 27.62 -0.43
N ASN A 271 -4.81 26.39 0.09
CA ASN A 271 -4.18 26.05 1.36
C ASN A 271 -3.65 24.61 1.36
N LYS A 272 -2.38 24.43 1.03
CA LYS A 272 -1.73 23.11 0.95
C LYS A 272 -1.67 22.36 2.30
N ASN A 273 -1.71 23.07 3.44
CA ASN A 273 -1.71 22.45 4.77
C ASN A 273 -3.00 21.66 5.06
N LEU A 274 -4.08 21.92 4.33
CA LEU A 274 -5.30 21.14 4.41
C LEU A 274 -5.08 19.66 4.05
N PHE A 275 -4.05 19.32 3.27
CA PHE A 275 -3.74 17.94 2.92
C PHE A 275 -3.60 17.05 4.16
N GLY A 276 -2.91 17.52 5.19
CA GLY A 276 -2.83 16.84 6.48
C GLY A 276 -4.20 16.67 7.14
N VAL A 277 -5.01 17.73 7.19
CA VAL A 277 -6.36 17.69 7.82
C VAL A 277 -7.28 16.68 7.10
N PHE A 278 -7.25 16.67 5.77
CA PHE A 278 -8.00 15.70 4.97
C PHE A 278 -7.50 14.27 5.16
N SER A 279 -6.18 14.09 5.35
CA SER A 279 -5.61 12.80 5.71
C SER A 279 -6.12 12.28 7.06
N TRP A 280 -6.28 13.16 8.05
CA TRP A 280 -6.89 12.79 9.35
C TRP A 280 -8.34 12.37 9.17
N ALA A 281 -9.13 13.12 8.42
CA ALA A 281 -10.52 12.79 8.13
C ALA A 281 -10.68 11.44 7.39
N ASN A 282 -9.68 11.05 6.61
CA ASN A 282 -9.66 9.77 5.91
C ASN A 282 -9.19 8.61 6.82
N ASN A 283 -8.09 8.76 7.55
CA ASN A 283 -7.43 7.64 8.22
C ASN A 283 -8.03 7.32 9.61
N ILE A 284 -8.44 8.31 10.41
CA ILE A 284 -8.97 8.04 11.76
C ILE A 284 -10.27 7.23 11.71
N PRO A 285 -11.29 7.62 10.91
CA PRO A 285 -12.51 6.81 10.81
C PRO A 285 -12.24 5.41 10.23
N LEU A 286 -11.29 5.28 9.32
CA LEU A 286 -10.88 3.98 8.79
C LEU A 286 -10.34 3.06 9.87
N ILE A 287 -9.45 3.56 10.75
CA ILE A 287 -8.90 2.79 11.87
C ILE A 287 -10.03 2.33 12.82
N ILE A 288 -10.98 3.21 13.12
CA ILE A 288 -12.16 2.88 13.94
C ILE A 288 -12.98 1.77 13.27
N ALA A 289 -13.25 1.91 11.97
CA ALA A 289 -13.99 0.92 11.21
C ALA A 289 -13.30 -0.44 11.19
N LEU A 290 -11.97 -0.48 11.00
CA LEU A 290 -11.17 -1.70 11.07
C LEU A 290 -11.31 -2.40 12.44
N ALA A 291 -11.26 -1.64 13.54
CA ALA A 291 -11.36 -2.19 14.88
C ALA A 291 -12.73 -2.83 15.16
N ILE A 292 -13.82 -2.28 14.60
CA ILE A 292 -15.19 -2.79 14.81
C ILE A 292 -15.61 -3.84 13.76
N THR A 293 -14.86 -4.01 12.66
CA THR A 293 -15.19 -4.94 11.58
C THR A 293 -15.52 -6.36 12.04
N PRO A 294 -14.77 -7.02 12.96
CA PRO A 294 -15.11 -8.37 13.41
C PRO A 294 -16.49 -8.45 14.07
N MET A 295 -16.89 -7.41 14.81
CA MET A 295 -18.23 -7.32 15.43
C MET A 295 -19.33 -7.13 14.37
N LEU A 296 -19.05 -6.35 13.33
CA LEU A 296 -19.98 -6.10 12.25
C LEU A 296 -20.19 -7.35 11.37
N VAL A 297 -19.13 -8.10 11.07
CA VAL A 297 -19.21 -9.39 10.36
C VAL A 297 -20.10 -10.39 11.11
N ALA A 298 -19.90 -10.51 12.44
CA ALA A 298 -20.73 -11.39 13.27
C ALA A 298 -22.21 -11.00 13.26
N LYS A 299 -22.52 -9.70 13.29
CA LYS A 299 -23.92 -9.20 13.25
C LYS A 299 -24.56 -9.32 11.86
N ALA A 300 -23.78 -9.18 10.79
CA ALA A 300 -24.28 -9.25 9.42
C ALA A 300 -24.50 -10.69 8.93
N ASN A 301 -24.13 -11.70 9.72
CA ASN A 301 -24.12 -13.11 9.33
C ASN A 301 -23.37 -13.36 8.01
N GLY A 302 -22.15 -12.81 7.89
CA GLY A 302 -21.26 -13.03 6.78
C GLY A 302 -20.58 -11.75 6.26
N MET A 303 -19.42 -11.94 5.62
CA MET A 303 -18.60 -10.86 5.06
C MET A 303 -19.23 -10.27 3.80
N TYR A 304 -19.84 -11.10 2.95
CA TYR A 304 -20.41 -10.66 1.67
C TYR A 304 -21.45 -9.55 1.83
N LYS A 305 -22.45 -9.75 2.70
CA LYS A 305 -23.51 -8.73 2.94
C LYS A 305 -22.93 -7.46 3.52
N LEU A 306 -22.04 -7.60 4.51
CA LEU A 306 -21.39 -6.46 5.14
C LEU A 306 -20.62 -5.63 4.11
N ASN A 307 -19.74 -6.24 3.33
CA ASN A 307 -18.91 -5.57 2.34
C ASN A 307 -19.72 -4.88 1.26
N LYS A 308 -20.76 -5.54 0.76
CA LYS A 308 -21.67 -4.96 -0.23
C LYS A 308 -22.35 -3.68 0.29
N TYR A 309 -22.98 -3.74 1.45
CA TYR A 309 -23.73 -2.58 1.96
C TYR A 309 -22.84 -1.48 2.49
N SER A 310 -21.69 -1.80 3.09
CA SER A 310 -20.71 -0.81 3.54
C SER A 310 -20.10 -0.03 2.38
N TYR A 311 -19.82 -0.69 1.24
CA TYR A 311 -19.32 -0.03 0.04
C TYR A 311 -20.39 0.78 -0.70
N VAL A 312 -21.66 0.37 -0.67
CA VAL A 312 -22.80 1.21 -1.13
C VAL A 312 -22.85 2.50 -0.31
N PHE A 313 -22.74 2.40 1.02
CA PHE A 313 -22.66 3.57 1.89
C PHE A 313 -21.43 4.44 1.61
N ALA A 314 -20.26 3.84 1.41
CA ALA A 314 -19.03 4.55 1.04
C ALA A 314 -19.18 5.31 -0.28
N SER A 315 -19.70 4.65 -1.32
CA SER A 315 -19.92 5.26 -2.64
C SER A 315 -20.91 6.42 -2.58
N PHE A 316 -22.00 6.27 -1.81
CA PHE A 316 -22.95 7.36 -1.60
C PHE A 316 -22.30 8.55 -0.86
N SER A 317 -21.55 8.27 0.20
CA SER A 317 -20.82 9.31 0.93
C SER A 317 -19.76 10.00 0.05
N ARG A 318 -19.09 9.26 -0.82
CA ARG A 318 -18.13 9.81 -1.80
C ARG A 318 -18.81 10.74 -2.80
N LEU A 319 -20.02 10.42 -3.24
CA LEU A 319 -20.82 11.34 -4.06
C LEU A 319 -21.10 12.66 -3.34
N LEU A 320 -21.40 12.60 -2.05
CA LEU A 320 -21.59 13.82 -1.24
C LEU A 320 -20.29 14.63 -1.11
N VAL A 321 -19.10 13.98 -1.09
CA VAL A 321 -17.80 14.70 -1.18
C VAL A 321 -17.71 15.49 -2.48
N VAL A 322 -18.18 14.94 -3.61
CA VAL A 322 -18.18 15.64 -4.89
C VAL A 322 -19.03 16.93 -4.80
N PHE A 323 -20.25 16.84 -4.29
CA PHE A 323 -21.11 18.01 -4.09
C PHE A 323 -20.50 19.04 -3.15
N ALA A 324 -19.97 18.59 -1.99
CA ALA A 324 -19.32 19.47 -1.02
C ALA A 324 -18.07 20.17 -1.63
N GLY A 325 -17.34 19.48 -2.49
CA GLY A 325 -16.18 20.03 -3.21
C GLY A 325 -16.56 21.16 -4.17
N TYR A 326 -17.65 20.98 -4.92
CA TYR A 326 -18.16 22.08 -5.79
C TYR A 326 -18.78 23.25 -5.01
N MET A 327 -19.32 22.97 -3.80
CA MET A 327 -19.78 24.02 -2.90
C MET A 327 -18.63 24.76 -2.20
N GLY A 328 -17.39 24.26 -2.30
CA GLY A 328 -16.22 24.81 -1.60
C GLY A 328 -16.29 24.66 -0.08
N SER A 329 -17.15 23.78 0.45
CA SER A 329 -17.37 23.60 1.89
C SER A 329 -16.40 22.59 2.48
N ILE A 330 -15.27 23.06 3.03
CA ILE A 330 -14.27 22.22 3.70
C ILE A 330 -14.87 21.35 4.81
N PRO A 331 -15.72 21.86 5.74
CA PRO A 331 -16.29 21.02 6.80
C PRO A 331 -17.14 19.87 6.26
N LEU A 332 -17.95 20.10 5.22
CA LEU A 332 -18.76 19.05 4.61
C LEU A 332 -17.89 18.03 3.88
N MET A 333 -16.83 18.48 3.19
CA MET A 333 -15.87 17.55 2.55
C MET A 333 -15.24 16.63 3.61
N LEU A 334 -14.76 17.17 4.72
CA LEU A 334 -14.13 16.40 5.81
C LEU A 334 -15.14 15.38 6.41
N LEU A 335 -16.38 15.82 6.67
CA LEU A 335 -17.43 14.94 7.19
C LEU A 335 -17.71 13.77 6.24
N PHE A 336 -17.92 14.05 4.96
CA PHE A 336 -18.27 13.01 4.00
C PHE A 336 -17.07 12.10 3.64
N ILE A 337 -15.83 12.60 3.69
CA ILE A 337 -14.64 11.76 3.59
C ILE A 337 -14.56 10.80 4.78
N ALA A 338 -14.81 11.28 6.00
CA ALA A 338 -14.87 10.44 7.19
C ALA A 338 -15.92 9.34 7.08
N MET A 339 -17.13 9.69 6.59
CA MET A 339 -18.19 8.71 6.34
C MET A 339 -17.81 7.69 5.27
N THR A 340 -17.15 8.13 4.19
CA THR A 340 -16.65 7.21 3.15
C THR A 340 -15.66 6.20 3.74
N SER A 341 -14.71 6.67 4.52
CA SER A 341 -13.68 5.82 5.14
C SER A 341 -14.27 4.82 6.15
N LEU A 342 -15.33 5.21 6.88
CA LEU A 342 -16.09 4.27 7.72
C LEU A 342 -16.72 3.15 6.88
N GLY A 343 -17.26 3.47 5.70
CA GLY A 343 -17.85 2.49 4.81
C GLY A 343 -16.83 1.58 4.11
N GLU A 344 -15.60 2.04 3.88
CA GLU A 344 -14.54 1.24 3.29
C GLU A 344 -13.86 0.29 4.29
N GLY A 345 -13.94 0.60 5.59
CA GLY A 345 -13.25 -0.14 6.65
C GLY A 345 -13.55 -1.63 6.70
N PRO A 346 -14.81 -2.08 6.65
CA PRO A 346 -15.17 -3.50 6.72
C PRO A 346 -14.44 -4.34 5.67
N TRP A 347 -14.44 -3.91 4.42
CA TRP A 347 -13.72 -4.61 3.34
C TRP A 347 -12.21 -4.70 3.61
N GLN A 348 -11.60 -3.63 4.09
CA GLN A 348 -10.17 -3.66 4.42
C GLN A 348 -9.87 -4.55 5.63
N GLY A 349 -10.80 -4.66 6.57
CA GLY A 349 -10.65 -5.46 7.78
C GLY A 349 -10.80 -6.96 7.55
N ASP A 350 -11.67 -7.38 6.62
CA ASP A 350 -11.94 -8.80 6.37
C ASP A 350 -11.35 -9.33 5.04
N MET A 351 -10.71 -8.50 4.27
CA MET A 351 -10.16 -8.81 2.95
C MET A 351 -9.30 -10.09 2.93
N SER A 352 -8.45 -10.27 3.94
CA SER A 352 -7.64 -11.50 4.06
C SER A 352 -8.49 -12.73 4.27
N ALA A 353 -9.60 -12.63 4.99
CA ALA A 353 -10.54 -13.72 5.20
C ALA A 353 -11.30 -14.04 3.90
N VAL A 354 -11.70 -13.03 3.14
CA VAL A 354 -12.32 -13.23 1.82
C VAL A 354 -11.36 -13.93 0.84
N ILE A 355 -10.06 -13.56 0.84
CA ILE A 355 -9.04 -14.24 0.03
C ILE A 355 -8.91 -15.71 0.44
N ALA A 356 -8.94 -16.01 1.74
CA ALA A 356 -8.91 -17.40 2.24
C ALA A 356 -10.15 -18.18 1.77
N GLN A 357 -11.34 -17.57 1.76
CA GLN A 357 -12.56 -18.18 1.20
C GLN A 357 -12.44 -18.46 -0.31
N CYS A 358 -11.72 -17.62 -1.06
CA CYS A 358 -11.44 -17.88 -2.47
C CYS A 358 -10.51 -19.09 -2.66
N SER A 359 -9.56 -19.29 -1.75
CA SER A 359 -8.73 -20.50 -1.74
C SER A 359 -9.55 -21.75 -1.46
N GLU A 360 -10.45 -21.69 -0.48
CA GLU A 360 -11.37 -22.79 -0.17
C GLU A 360 -12.26 -23.14 -1.36
N TYR A 361 -12.80 -22.13 -2.07
CA TYR A 361 -13.54 -22.35 -3.31
C TYR A 361 -12.75 -23.14 -4.36
N THR A 362 -11.46 -22.78 -4.55
CA THR A 362 -10.60 -23.52 -5.48
C THR A 362 -10.39 -24.96 -5.01
N TYR A 363 -10.18 -25.17 -3.72
CA TYR A 363 -10.03 -26.51 -3.14
C TYR A 363 -11.28 -27.37 -3.32
N LEU A 364 -12.46 -26.86 -2.97
CA LEU A 364 -13.73 -27.56 -3.14
C LEU A 364 -13.99 -27.95 -4.60
N LYS A 365 -13.57 -27.12 -5.56
CA LYS A 365 -13.81 -27.35 -6.98
C LYS A 365 -12.77 -28.23 -7.66
N SER A 366 -11.49 -28.17 -7.25
CA SER A 366 -10.36 -28.80 -7.95
C SER A 366 -9.66 -29.89 -7.12
N GLY A 367 -9.95 -30.00 -5.84
CA GLY A 367 -9.22 -30.87 -4.90
C GLY A 367 -7.79 -30.38 -4.57
N LYS A 368 -7.37 -29.21 -5.06
CA LYS A 368 -6.00 -28.72 -4.94
C LYS A 368 -5.94 -27.44 -4.09
N ARG A 369 -5.04 -27.42 -3.10
CA ARG A 369 -4.81 -26.25 -2.26
C ARG A 369 -3.74 -25.33 -2.85
N ILE A 370 -4.04 -24.03 -2.93
CA ILE A 370 -3.15 -22.97 -3.43
C ILE A 370 -3.19 -21.72 -2.54
N ASP A 371 -3.32 -21.95 -1.21
CA ASP A 371 -3.56 -20.88 -0.22
C ASP A 371 -2.54 -19.73 -0.32
N GLY A 372 -1.24 -20.05 -0.35
CA GLY A 372 -0.19 -19.04 -0.46
C GLY A 372 -0.24 -18.24 -1.77
N SER A 373 -0.48 -18.95 -2.89
CA SER A 373 -0.56 -18.33 -4.21
C SER A 373 -1.80 -17.45 -4.37
N MET A 374 -2.89 -17.73 -3.66
CA MET A 374 -4.11 -16.92 -3.69
C MET A 374 -3.86 -15.49 -3.21
N PHE A 375 -2.98 -15.29 -2.24
CA PHE A 375 -2.61 -13.96 -1.76
C PHE A 375 -1.75 -13.15 -2.75
N SER A 376 -1.33 -13.72 -3.88
CA SER A 376 -0.60 -12.96 -4.91
C SER A 376 -1.43 -11.84 -5.54
N CYS A 377 -2.78 -11.89 -5.44
CA CYS A 377 -3.67 -10.80 -5.86
C CYS A 377 -3.34 -9.47 -5.17
N THR A 378 -2.93 -9.51 -3.91
CA THR A 378 -2.55 -8.30 -3.15
C THR A 378 -1.30 -7.66 -3.74
N SER A 379 -0.24 -8.44 -3.93
CA SER A 379 1.03 -7.95 -4.50
C SER A 379 0.84 -7.44 -5.93
N MET A 380 0.11 -8.19 -6.76
CA MET A 380 -0.19 -7.79 -8.13
C MET A 380 -0.97 -6.48 -8.18
N GLY A 381 -2.01 -6.35 -7.35
CA GLY A 381 -2.82 -5.14 -7.27
C GLY A 381 -2.02 -3.92 -6.80
N ILE A 382 -1.23 -4.06 -5.73
CA ILE A 382 -0.41 -2.96 -5.20
C ILE A 382 0.61 -2.48 -6.25
N LYS A 383 1.29 -3.38 -6.92
CA LYS A 383 2.34 -3.03 -7.89
C LYS A 383 1.79 -2.45 -9.17
N LEU A 384 0.86 -3.16 -9.81
CA LEU A 384 0.24 -2.70 -11.06
C LEU A 384 -0.62 -1.46 -10.81
N GLY A 385 -1.52 -1.51 -9.83
CA GLY A 385 -2.40 -0.38 -9.53
C GLY A 385 -1.66 0.85 -9.04
N GLY A 386 -0.66 0.68 -8.17
CA GLY A 386 0.15 1.80 -7.67
C GLY A 386 0.99 2.46 -8.75
N GLY A 387 1.65 1.66 -9.60
CA GLY A 387 2.44 2.18 -10.73
C GLY A 387 1.58 2.91 -11.76
N ILE A 388 0.50 2.26 -12.21
CA ILE A 388 -0.45 2.85 -13.16
C ILE A 388 -1.11 4.10 -12.55
N GLY A 389 -1.47 4.07 -11.27
CA GLY A 389 -2.11 5.19 -10.58
C GLY A 389 -1.25 6.45 -10.55
N ILE A 390 0.02 6.33 -10.21
CA ILE A 390 0.95 7.48 -10.20
C ILE A 390 1.20 7.98 -11.62
N ALA A 391 1.39 7.07 -12.60
CA ALA A 391 1.54 7.43 -14.00
C ALA A 391 0.31 8.18 -14.54
N LEU A 392 -0.89 7.65 -14.26
CA LEU A 392 -2.16 8.28 -14.64
C LEU A 392 -2.28 9.69 -14.05
N SER A 393 -1.88 9.87 -12.78
CA SER A 393 -1.87 11.19 -12.14
C SER A 393 -0.99 12.18 -12.91
N GLY A 394 0.21 11.77 -13.28
CA GLY A 394 1.15 12.59 -14.05
C GLY A 394 0.62 12.92 -15.45
N TRP A 395 0.08 11.93 -16.16
CA TRP A 395 -0.46 12.12 -17.50
C TRP A 395 -1.70 13.04 -17.54
N LEU A 396 -2.62 12.88 -16.59
CA LEU A 396 -3.81 13.74 -16.50
C LEU A 396 -3.44 15.18 -16.17
N LEU A 397 -2.46 15.41 -15.30
CA LEU A 397 -1.93 16.77 -15.05
C LEU A 397 -1.29 17.36 -16.31
N ASP A 398 -0.45 16.60 -17.01
CA ASP A 398 0.23 17.07 -18.22
C ASP A 398 -0.76 17.43 -19.34
N ILE A 399 -1.69 16.52 -19.66
CA ILE A 399 -2.73 16.75 -20.69
C ILE A 399 -3.60 17.96 -20.35
N SER A 400 -3.81 18.25 -19.05
CA SER A 400 -4.58 19.42 -18.62
C SER A 400 -3.86 20.76 -18.81
N GLY A 401 -2.57 20.75 -19.18
CA GLY A 401 -1.73 21.92 -19.31
C GLY A 401 -1.18 22.42 -17.97
N TYR A 402 -0.90 21.52 -17.03
CA TYR A 402 -0.35 21.87 -15.73
C TYR A 402 0.98 22.62 -15.85
N ILE A 403 1.08 23.80 -15.23
CA ILE A 403 2.29 24.62 -15.21
C ILE A 403 3.19 24.15 -14.05
N ASN A 404 4.34 23.59 -14.41
CA ASN A 404 5.29 22.97 -13.49
C ASN A 404 6.18 24.02 -12.79
N MET A 405 5.56 24.91 -12.02
CA MET A 405 6.25 25.91 -11.22
C MET A 405 5.49 26.15 -9.91
N ASP A 406 6.22 26.38 -8.83
CA ASP A 406 5.60 26.69 -7.55
C ASP A 406 4.84 28.04 -7.61
N ASN A 407 3.67 28.08 -6.99
CA ASN A 407 2.77 29.25 -6.95
C ASN A 407 2.31 29.75 -8.34
N ALA A 408 2.44 28.96 -9.41
CA ALA A 408 1.93 29.34 -10.72
C ALA A 408 0.41 29.39 -10.72
N VAL A 409 -0.15 30.37 -11.45
CA VAL A 409 -1.58 30.42 -11.73
C VAL A 409 -1.89 29.34 -12.76
N GLN A 410 -2.64 28.33 -12.36
CA GLN A 410 -2.96 27.19 -13.21
C GLN A 410 -4.08 27.52 -14.20
N PRO A 411 -4.02 26.98 -15.45
CA PRO A 411 -5.09 27.14 -16.44
C PRO A 411 -6.43 26.58 -15.93
N ALA A 412 -7.53 27.13 -16.43
CA ALA A 412 -8.88 26.65 -16.07
C ALA A 412 -9.09 25.16 -16.43
N SER A 413 -8.45 24.66 -17.49
CA SER A 413 -8.44 23.23 -17.87
C SER A 413 -7.80 22.36 -16.76
N CYS A 414 -6.69 22.83 -16.20
CA CYS A 414 -6.00 22.14 -15.13
C CYS A 414 -6.82 22.13 -13.83
N ILE A 415 -7.43 23.25 -13.46
CA ILE A 415 -8.33 23.32 -12.30
C ILE A 415 -9.49 22.34 -12.46
N LYS A 416 -10.15 22.30 -13.62
CA LYS A 416 -11.23 21.32 -13.90
C LYS A 416 -10.72 19.88 -13.80
N MET A 417 -9.51 19.60 -14.29
CA MET A 417 -8.90 18.29 -14.19
C MET A 417 -8.63 17.91 -12.73
N MET A 418 -8.18 18.84 -11.88
CA MET A 418 -8.00 18.57 -10.44
C MET A 418 -9.31 18.22 -9.74
N TYR A 419 -10.45 18.89 -10.08
CA TYR A 419 -11.78 18.47 -9.62
C TYR A 419 -12.11 17.07 -10.08
N PHE A 420 -11.85 16.74 -11.34
CA PHE A 420 -12.11 15.41 -11.88
C PHE A 420 -11.26 14.33 -11.18
N MET A 421 -9.96 14.55 -11.04
CA MET A 421 -9.04 13.61 -10.44
C MET A 421 -9.30 13.37 -8.96
N TYR A 422 -9.54 14.43 -8.19
CA TYR A 422 -9.67 14.33 -6.73
C TYR A 422 -11.09 13.95 -6.27
N LEU A 423 -12.13 14.38 -6.97
CA LEU A 423 -13.52 14.15 -6.58
C LEU A 423 -14.17 13.02 -7.40
N TRP A 424 -14.15 13.12 -8.75
CA TRP A 424 -14.90 12.20 -9.60
C TRP A 424 -14.23 10.83 -9.78
N LEU A 425 -12.93 10.78 -10.03
CA LEU A 425 -12.26 9.48 -10.25
C LEU A 425 -12.35 8.56 -9.03
N PRO A 426 -12.10 9.01 -7.77
CA PRO A 426 -12.33 8.17 -6.60
C PRO A 426 -13.76 7.67 -6.49
N PHE A 427 -14.77 8.52 -6.79
CA PHE A 427 -16.16 8.11 -6.79
C PHE A 427 -16.46 7.03 -7.86
N ILE A 428 -15.95 7.20 -9.07
CA ILE A 428 -16.11 6.22 -10.16
C ILE A 428 -15.50 4.88 -9.75
N PHE A 429 -14.30 4.89 -9.19
CA PHE A 429 -13.65 3.66 -8.72
C PHE A 429 -14.43 2.99 -7.59
N ASP A 430 -14.97 3.74 -6.64
CA ASP A 430 -15.78 3.20 -5.56
C ASP A 430 -17.09 2.56 -6.08
N ILE A 431 -17.74 3.15 -7.10
CA ILE A 431 -18.90 2.54 -7.77
C ILE A 431 -18.49 1.21 -8.43
N ILE A 432 -17.41 1.18 -9.19
CA ILE A 432 -16.96 -0.04 -9.86
C ILE A 432 -16.65 -1.13 -8.83
N ILE A 433 -15.97 -0.79 -7.75
CA ILE A 433 -15.70 -1.72 -6.63
C ILE A 433 -17.02 -2.22 -6.03
N THR A 434 -17.98 -1.34 -5.78
CA THR A 434 -19.30 -1.71 -5.24
C THR A 434 -20.02 -2.69 -6.14
N VAL A 435 -19.97 -2.49 -7.46
CA VAL A 435 -20.55 -3.42 -8.43
C VAL A 435 -19.84 -4.77 -8.37
N ILE A 436 -18.51 -4.80 -8.35
CA ILE A 436 -17.75 -6.07 -8.26
C ILE A 436 -18.05 -6.79 -6.94
N LEU A 437 -18.08 -6.09 -5.81
CA LEU A 437 -18.43 -6.65 -4.50
C LEU A 437 -19.84 -7.23 -4.48
N SER A 438 -20.76 -6.69 -5.27
CA SER A 438 -22.12 -7.24 -5.38
C SER A 438 -22.16 -8.62 -6.04
N PHE A 439 -21.12 -9.01 -6.79
CA PHE A 439 -20.96 -10.34 -7.38
C PHE A 439 -19.98 -11.24 -6.61
N LEU A 440 -19.26 -10.70 -5.62
CA LEU A 440 -18.23 -11.40 -4.86
C LEU A 440 -18.83 -12.24 -3.71
N ASN A 441 -19.82 -13.07 -3.99
CA ASN A 441 -20.44 -13.97 -3.00
C ASN A 441 -19.73 -15.33 -2.96
N VAL A 442 -18.47 -15.34 -2.51
CA VAL A 442 -17.69 -16.57 -2.37
C VAL A 442 -18.16 -17.44 -1.20
N GLU A 443 -18.64 -16.81 -0.11
CA GLU A 443 -19.20 -17.54 1.04
C GLU A 443 -20.40 -18.40 0.64
N GLY A 444 -21.35 -17.80 -0.09
CA GLY A 444 -22.52 -18.53 -0.58
C GLY A 444 -22.15 -19.65 -1.57
N ALA A 445 -21.18 -19.40 -2.45
CA ALA A 445 -20.70 -20.42 -3.40
C ALA A 445 -20.01 -21.59 -2.69
N ASN A 446 -19.25 -21.35 -1.63
CA ASN A 446 -18.65 -22.42 -0.84
C ASN A 446 -19.71 -23.24 -0.10
N SER A 447 -20.72 -22.60 0.49
CA SER A 447 -21.83 -23.31 1.15
C SER A 447 -22.60 -24.22 0.18
N GLU A 448 -22.91 -23.72 -1.01
CA GLU A 448 -23.60 -24.51 -2.06
C GLU A 448 -22.76 -25.72 -2.52
N LEU A 449 -21.44 -25.56 -2.68
CA LEU A 449 -20.55 -26.66 -3.04
C LEU A 449 -20.49 -27.73 -1.94
N ILE A 450 -20.46 -27.32 -0.66
CA ILE A 450 -20.42 -28.23 0.49
C ILE A 450 -21.74 -29.02 0.59
N GLU A 451 -22.88 -28.36 0.43
CA GLU A 451 -24.20 -29.00 0.43
C GLU A 451 -24.30 -30.05 -0.69
N ASN A 452 -23.91 -29.70 -1.91
CA ASN A 452 -23.91 -30.63 -3.05
C ASN A 452 -22.98 -31.84 -2.84
N MET A 453 -21.86 -31.69 -2.11
CA MET A 453 -20.97 -32.81 -1.77
C MET A 453 -21.52 -33.71 -0.66
N GLN A 454 -22.42 -33.21 0.17
CA GLN A 454 -23.08 -34.02 1.21
C GLN A 454 -24.28 -34.81 0.68
N GLU A 455 -24.87 -34.35 -0.42
CA GLU A 455 -26.00 -34.98 -1.08
C GLU A 455 -25.58 -36.06 -2.13
N SER A 456 -24.30 -36.03 -2.55
CA SER A 456 -23.71 -37.00 -3.49
C SER A 456 -23.01 -38.14 -2.77
#